data_9c1f79fd14a1ebd4d522fbef6b6fd2a5
#
_entry.id   9c1f79fd14a1ebd4d522fbef6b6fd2a5
#
_cell.length_a   1.000
_cell.length_b   1.000
_cell.length_c   1.000
_cell.angle_alpha   90.00
_cell.angle_beta   90.00
_cell.angle_gamma   90.00
#
_symmetry.space_group_name_H-M   'P 1'
#
loop_
_entity.id
_entity.type
_entity.pdbx_description
1 polymer ?
#
loop_
_entity_poly.entity_id
_entity_poly.type
_entity_poly.pdbx_seq_one_letter_code
_entity_poly.pdbx_strand_id
1 'polypeptide(L)'
;MGVRVRISIRYKKSNITTVALVNSGYESEVPEIHVPLALARRLGLPLERLRAERYRVVGSETITYILGYVEVKVITEDRESEWVKARAVSVPGELEVLLGDALIEELGIDVVKPKSGLWRFVDEKKLRRSEEAEYWIE
;
A
#
# COMPACT_ATOMS: atom_id res chain seq x y z
N MET A 1 12.58 11.71 -2.67
CA MET A 1 11.23 11.48 -3.20
C MET A 1 11.12 10.02 -3.62
N GLY A 2 10.06 9.34 -3.29
CA GLY A 2 9.87 7.94 -3.66
C GLY A 2 8.99 7.79 -4.89
N VAL A 3 8.65 6.55 -5.20
CA VAL A 3 7.68 6.23 -6.26
C VAL A 3 6.31 6.02 -5.63
N ARG A 4 5.32 6.68 -6.18
CA ARG A 4 3.91 6.53 -5.78
C ARG A 4 3.08 6.08 -6.97
N VAL A 5 2.18 5.16 -6.71
CA VAL A 5 1.32 4.57 -7.75
C VAL A 5 -0.14 4.69 -7.34
N ARG A 6 -1.01 4.83 -8.33
CA ARG A 6 -2.45 4.82 -8.09
C ARG A 6 -2.93 3.40 -7.96
N ILE A 7 -3.70 3.14 -6.92
CA ILE A 7 -4.23 1.80 -6.63
C ILE A 7 -5.72 1.85 -6.41
N SER A 8 -6.37 0.71 -6.60
CA SER A 8 -7.73 0.47 -6.12
C SER A 8 -7.64 -0.52 -4.98
N ILE A 9 -8.33 -0.22 -3.88
CA ILE A 9 -8.45 -1.12 -2.73
C ILE A 9 -9.90 -1.54 -2.64
N ARG A 10 -10.11 -2.85 -2.56
CA ARG A 10 -11.45 -3.43 -2.47
C ARG A 10 -11.60 -4.22 -1.18
N TYR A 11 -12.67 -3.91 -0.44
CA TYR A 11 -13.06 -4.66 0.74
C TYR A 11 -14.58 -4.86 0.68
N LYS A 12 -15.01 -6.13 0.56
CA LYS A 12 -16.45 -6.47 0.40
C LYS A 12 -17.05 -5.68 -0.78
N LYS A 13 -18.03 -4.81 -0.51
CA LYS A 13 -18.68 -3.99 -1.54
C LYS A 13 -18.03 -2.62 -1.75
N SER A 14 -17.05 -2.28 -0.92
CA SER A 14 -16.36 -0.99 -1.01
C SER A 14 -15.17 -1.08 -1.95
N ASN A 15 -14.97 -0.05 -2.75
CA ASN A 15 -13.83 0.08 -3.66
C ASN A 15 -13.40 1.54 -3.65
N ILE A 16 -12.18 1.81 -3.24
CA ILE A 16 -11.64 3.16 -3.13
C ILE A 16 -10.34 3.25 -3.92
N THR A 17 -10.21 4.31 -4.71
CA THR A 17 -8.99 4.61 -5.45
C THR A 17 -8.18 5.64 -4.68
N THR A 18 -6.91 5.38 -4.50
CA THR A 18 -5.99 6.29 -3.80
C THR A 18 -4.56 6.10 -4.33
N VAL A 19 -3.63 6.86 -3.80
CA VAL A 19 -2.22 6.78 -4.17
C VAL A 19 -1.43 6.16 -3.03
N ALA A 20 -0.56 5.22 -3.35
CA ALA A 20 0.26 4.50 -2.38
C ALA A 20 1.75 4.70 -2.64
N LEU A 21 2.52 4.81 -1.58
CA LEU A 21 3.97 4.84 -1.65
C LEU A 21 4.52 3.42 -1.80
N VAL A 22 5.33 3.21 -2.81
CA VAL A 22 6.04 1.96 -3.04
C VAL A 22 7.25 1.94 -2.10
N ASN A 23 7.13 1.20 -1.00
CA ASN A 23 8.14 1.21 0.07
C ASN A 23 8.79 -0.17 0.23
N SER A 24 9.87 -0.40 -0.53
CA SER A 24 10.60 -1.68 -0.48
C SER A 24 11.30 -1.93 0.86
N GLY A 25 11.51 -0.89 1.66
CA GLY A 25 12.04 -1.04 3.01
C GLY A 25 11.01 -1.56 4.02
N TYR A 26 9.75 -1.61 3.64
CA TYR A 26 8.68 -2.20 4.43
C TYR A 26 8.64 -3.70 4.11
N GLU A 27 9.29 -4.50 4.95
CA GLU A 27 9.44 -5.93 4.74
C GLU A 27 8.29 -6.71 5.40
N SER A 28 7.71 -7.67 4.67
CA SER A 28 6.72 -8.57 5.24
C SER A 28 6.78 -9.92 4.53
N GLU A 29 6.40 -10.99 5.24
CA GLU A 29 6.41 -12.35 4.69
C GLU A 29 5.25 -12.61 3.73
N VAL A 30 4.17 -11.86 3.89
CA VAL A 30 2.97 -11.95 3.05
C VAL A 30 2.71 -10.60 2.40
N PRO A 31 1.96 -10.54 1.28
CA PRO A 31 1.55 -9.25 0.73
C PRO A 31 0.82 -8.43 1.80
N GLU A 32 1.33 -7.23 2.04
CA GLU A 32 0.83 -6.38 3.12
C GLU A 32 0.77 -4.93 2.68
N ILE A 33 -0.28 -4.24 3.13
CA ILE A 33 -0.53 -2.84 2.82
C ILE A 33 -0.81 -2.09 4.11
N HIS A 34 -0.15 -0.95 4.28
CA HIS A 34 -0.49 -0.03 5.36
C HIS A 34 -1.67 0.81 4.91
N VAL A 35 -2.74 0.79 5.69
CA VAL A 35 -3.97 1.54 5.43
C VAL A 35 -4.19 2.51 6.59
N PRO A 36 -4.12 3.83 6.35
CA PRO A 36 -4.44 4.81 7.41
C PRO A 36 -5.85 4.58 7.97
N LEU A 37 -6.05 4.88 9.25
CA LEU A 37 -7.34 4.62 9.90
C LEU A 37 -8.51 5.32 9.23
N ALA A 38 -8.32 6.55 8.74
CA ALA A 38 -9.38 7.27 8.03
C ALA A 38 -9.83 6.52 6.78
N LEU A 39 -8.88 5.95 6.03
CA LEU A 39 -9.20 5.14 4.86
C LEU A 39 -9.85 3.82 5.26
N ALA A 40 -9.36 3.18 6.32
CA ALA A 40 -9.93 1.94 6.83
C ALA A 40 -11.41 2.10 7.20
N ARG A 41 -11.77 3.23 7.81
CA ARG A 41 -13.17 3.57 8.11
C ARG A 41 -14.00 3.69 6.85
N ARG A 42 -13.48 4.38 5.84
CA ARG A 42 -14.17 4.55 4.56
C ARG A 42 -14.37 3.22 3.83
N LEU A 43 -13.44 2.30 3.98
CA LEU A 43 -13.54 0.95 3.41
C LEU A 43 -14.52 0.06 4.18
N GLY A 44 -14.81 0.41 5.43
CA GLY A 44 -15.67 -0.41 6.29
C GLY A 44 -14.96 -1.56 6.97
N LEU A 45 -13.64 -1.46 7.15
CA LEU A 45 -12.88 -2.47 7.89
C LEU A 45 -13.30 -2.49 9.36
N PRO A 46 -13.33 -3.69 10.01
CA PRO A 46 -13.85 -3.82 11.37
C PRO A 46 -12.86 -3.32 12.41
N LEU A 47 -12.89 -2.03 12.70
CA LEU A 47 -11.94 -1.38 13.61
C LEU A 47 -12.20 -1.70 15.08
N GLU A 48 -13.40 -2.10 15.45
CA GLU A 48 -13.76 -2.42 16.85
C GLU A 48 -13.17 -3.73 17.36
N ARG A 49 -12.58 -4.54 16.47
CA ARG A 49 -11.98 -5.84 16.84
C ARG A 49 -10.51 -5.90 16.44
N LEU A 50 -9.79 -4.81 16.63
CA LEU A 50 -8.41 -4.72 16.21
C LEU A 50 -7.51 -5.65 17.01
N ARG A 51 -6.63 -6.37 16.29
CA ARG A 51 -5.53 -7.11 16.87
C ARG A 51 -4.29 -6.26 16.74
N ALA A 52 -3.53 -6.12 17.83
CA ALA A 52 -2.31 -5.35 17.83
C ALA A 52 -1.11 -6.30 17.84
N GLU A 53 -0.13 -6.01 17.00
CA GLU A 53 1.17 -6.67 17.01
C GLU A 53 2.24 -5.61 17.21
N ARG A 54 3.31 -6.00 17.89
CA ARG A 54 4.46 -5.13 18.10
C ARG A 54 5.56 -5.51 17.14
N TYR A 55 6.05 -4.51 16.42
CA TYR A 55 7.20 -4.67 15.55
C TYR A 55 8.35 -3.88 16.12
N ARG A 56 9.54 -4.48 16.14
CA ARG A 56 10.75 -3.79 16.57
C ARG A 56 11.43 -3.20 15.34
N VAL A 57 11.59 -1.88 15.36
CA VAL A 57 12.40 -1.17 14.39
C VAL A 57 13.66 -0.67 15.09
N VAL A 58 14.67 -0.21 14.32
CA VAL A 58 15.94 0.24 14.88
C VAL A 58 15.69 1.31 15.96
N GLY A 59 16.03 1.00 17.20
CA GLY A 59 15.93 1.91 18.33
C GLY A 59 14.55 2.07 18.97
N SER A 60 13.50 1.40 18.49
CA SER A 60 12.16 1.52 19.06
C SER A 60 11.25 0.33 18.75
N GLU A 61 10.12 0.28 19.43
CA GLU A 61 9.03 -0.64 19.12
C GLU A 61 7.88 0.16 18.53
N THR A 62 7.23 -0.41 17.50
CA THR A 62 6.06 0.18 16.88
C THR A 62 4.87 -0.75 17.04
N ILE A 63 3.72 -0.20 17.42
CA ILE A 63 2.47 -0.97 17.48
C ILE A 63 1.81 -0.91 16.12
N THR A 64 1.48 -2.07 15.57
CA THR A 64 0.77 -2.20 14.31
C THR A 64 -0.54 -2.94 14.54
N TYR A 65 -1.63 -2.37 14.07
CA TYR A 65 -2.95 -2.98 14.14
C TYR A 65 -3.23 -3.77 12.89
N ILE A 66 -3.67 -5.02 13.03
CA ILE A 66 -4.11 -5.83 11.90
C ILE A 66 -5.58 -5.54 11.67
N LEU A 67 -5.91 -5.08 10.47
CA LEU A 67 -7.27 -4.65 10.12
C LEU A 67 -8.08 -5.72 9.41
N GLY A 68 -7.42 -6.71 8.81
CA GLY A 68 -8.05 -7.75 8.02
C GLY A 68 -7.40 -7.88 6.65
N TYR A 69 -8.14 -8.41 5.68
CA TYR A 69 -7.62 -8.62 4.32
C TYR A 69 -8.41 -7.79 3.32
N VAL A 70 -7.70 -7.24 2.37
CA VAL A 70 -8.26 -6.46 1.27
C VAL A 70 -7.71 -7.00 -0.04
N GLU A 71 -8.26 -6.54 -1.16
CA GLU A 71 -7.69 -6.78 -2.48
C GLU A 71 -7.17 -5.46 -3.03
N VAL A 72 -6.03 -5.52 -3.70
CA VAL A 72 -5.34 -4.33 -4.22
C VAL A 72 -4.96 -4.57 -5.66
N LYS A 73 -5.09 -3.55 -6.49
CA LYS A 73 -4.50 -3.54 -7.83
C LYS A 73 -3.94 -2.16 -8.16
N VAL A 74 -2.94 -2.14 -9.04
CA VAL A 74 -2.39 -0.90 -9.59
C VAL A 74 -3.22 -0.48 -10.78
N ILE A 75 -3.52 0.80 -10.87
CA ILE A 75 -4.28 1.40 -11.97
C ILE A 75 -3.40 2.44 -12.65
N THR A 76 -3.30 2.37 -13.98
CA THR A 76 -2.66 3.40 -14.80
C THR A 76 -3.63 3.81 -15.92
N GLU A 77 -3.24 4.79 -16.72
CA GLU A 77 -4.07 5.28 -17.83
C GLU A 77 -4.37 4.21 -18.87
N ASP A 78 -3.43 3.29 -19.07
CA ASP A 78 -3.49 2.30 -20.17
C ASP A 78 -3.45 0.86 -19.70
N ARG A 79 -3.30 0.62 -18.39
CA ARG A 79 -3.10 -0.74 -17.86
C ARG A 79 -3.48 -0.83 -16.40
N GLU A 80 -3.97 -1.99 -16.00
CA GLU A 80 -4.21 -2.35 -14.60
C GLU A 80 -3.48 -3.66 -14.29
N SER A 81 -3.02 -3.80 -13.05
CA SER A 81 -2.50 -5.09 -12.59
C SER A 81 -3.65 -6.04 -12.26
N GLU A 82 -3.31 -7.31 -11.98
CA GLU A 82 -4.27 -8.22 -11.37
C GLU A 82 -4.60 -7.79 -9.95
N TRP A 83 -5.74 -8.22 -9.43
CA TRP A 83 -6.07 -8.06 -8.02
C TRP A 83 -5.17 -8.97 -7.17
N VAL A 84 -4.61 -8.43 -6.12
CA VAL A 84 -3.76 -9.18 -5.19
C VAL A 84 -4.36 -9.07 -3.79
N LYS A 85 -4.54 -10.22 -3.13
CA LYS A 85 -4.99 -10.25 -1.74
C LYS A 85 -3.85 -9.78 -0.84
N ALA A 86 -4.12 -8.84 0.04
CA ALA A 86 -3.14 -8.28 0.94
C ALA A 86 -3.68 -8.16 2.37
N ARG A 87 -2.79 -8.35 3.34
CA ARG A 87 -3.12 -8.10 4.73
C ARG A 87 -3.06 -6.59 4.97
N ALA A 88 -4.16 -6.02 5.43
CA ALA A 88 -4.24 -4.60 5.75
C ALA A 88 -3.83 -4.38 7.20
N VAL A 89 -2.88 -3.47 7.41
CA VAL A 89 -2.40 -3.09 8.73
C VAL A 89 -2.42 -1.58 8.88
N SER A 90 -2.37 -1.09 10.12
CA SER A 90 -2.29 0.34 10.36
C SER A 90 -1.31 0.64 11.49
N VAL A 91 -0.44 1.60 11.22
CA VAL A 91 0.51 2.14 12.19
C VAL A 91 0.01 3.52 12.60
N PRO A 92 -0.25 3.76 13.89
CA PRO A 92 -0.71 5.08 14.34
C PRO A 92 0.21 6.20 13.90
N GLY A 93 -0.39 7.27 13.37
CA GLY A 93 0.35 8.45 12.92
C GLY A 93 0.82 8.42 11.48
N GLU A 94 0.76 7.26 10.81
CA GLU A 94 1.09 7.19 9.39
C GLU A 94 -0.16 7.47 8.55
N LEU A 95 -0.12 8.53 7.76
CA LEU A 95 -1.28 9.03 7.01
C LEU A 95 -1.27 8.65 5.53
N GLU A 96 -0.20 8.02 5.06
CA GLU A 96 -0.06 7.62 3.67
C GLU A 96 -0.24 6.10 3.54
N VAL A 97 -0.82 5.66 2.43
CA VAL A 97 -0.88 4.23 2.10
C VAL A 97 0.51 3.77 1.68
N LEU A 98 0.98 2.68 2.26
CA LEU A 98 2.29 2.11 1.96
C LEU A 98 2.14 0.68 1.47
N LEU A 99 2.84 0.35 0.38
CA LEU A 99 2.92 -1.01 -0.12
C LEU A 99 4.19 -1.67 0.40
N GLY A 100 4.07 -2.82 1.03
CA GLY A 100 5.21 -3.61 1.48
C GLY A 100 5.88 -4.37 0.34
N ASP A 101 7.08 -4.87 0.58
CA ASP A 101 7.92 -5.50 -0.45
C ASP A 101 7.25 -6.71 -1.12
N ALA A 102 6.62 -7.60 -0.36
CA ALA A 102 5.93 -8.75 -0.93
C ALA A 102 4.77 -8.34 -1.83
N LEU A 103 4.02 -7.29 -1.46
CA LEU A 103 2.92 -6.79 -2.26
C LEU A 103 3.43 -6.10 -3.54
N ILE A 104 4.50 -5.33 -3.43
CA ILE A 104 5.15 -4.69 -4.58
C ILE A 104 5.51 -5.74 -5.64
N GLU A 105 6.12 -6.84 -5.19
CA GLU A 105 6.52 -7.93 -6.08
C GLU A 105 5.31 -8.61 -6.73
N GLU A 106 4.28 -8.91 -5.95
CA GLU A 106 3.04 -9.53 -6.47
C GLU A 106 2.31 -8.63 -7.46
N LEU A 107 2.33 -7.33 -7.25
CA LEU A 107 1.70 -6.37 -8.17
C LEU A 107 2.53 -6.16 -9.45
N GLY A 108 3.75 -6.65 -9.48
CA GLY A 108 4.63 -6.53 -10.65
C GLY A 108 5.22 -5.14 -10.83
N ILE A 109 5.46 -4.43 -9.74
CA ILE A 109 6.04 -3.08 -9.77
C ILE A 109 7.56 -3.17 -9.76
N ASP A 110 8.22 -2.50 -10.70
CA ASP A 110 9.67 -2.37 -10.77
C ASP A 110 10.04 -0.89 -10.64
N VAL A 111 10.71 -0.52 -9.56
CA VAL A 111 11.17 0.86 -9.34
C VAL A 111 12.50 1.03 -10.06
N VAL A 112 12.50 1.81 -11.11
CA VAL A 112 13.68 1.98 -11.99
C VAL A 112 14.56 3.12 -11.50
N LYS A 113 13.97 4.27 -11.18
CA LYS A 113 14.68 5.44 -10.67
C LYS A 113 13.94 6.03 -9.47
N PRO A 114 14.31 5.60 -8.25
CA PRO A 114 13.56 5.98 -7.06
C PRO A 114 13.57 7.49 -6.78
N LYS A 115 14.67 8.16 -7.00
CA LYS A 115 14.75 9.61 -6.76
C LYS A 115 13.98 10.41 -7.80
N SER A 116 14.11 10.03 -9.07
CA SER A 116 13.41 10.71 -10.18
C SER A 116 11.95 10.34 -10.25
N GLY A 117 11.53 9.28 -9.55
CA GLY A 117 10.15 8.83 -9.51
C GLY A 117 9.72 8.09 -10.76
N LEU A 118 10.57 7.22 -11.30
CA LEU A 118 10.24 6.41 -12.48
C LEU A 118 10.12 4.94 -12.11
N TRP A 119 9.09 4.30 -12.64
CA TRP A 119 8.79 2.90 -12.42
C TRP A 119 8.19 2.28 -13.68
N ARG A 120 8.03 0.97 -13.68
CA ARG A 120 7.37 0.23 -14.76
C ARG A 120 6.77 -1.05 -14.18
N PHE A 121 5.88 -1.68 -14.93
CA PHE A 121 5.56 -3.07 -14.66
C PHE A 121 6.73 -3.95 -15.12
N VAL A 122 6.97 -5.04 -14.41
CA VAL A 122 8.15 -5.90 -14.65
C VAL A 122 8.22 -6.49 -16.06
N ASP A 123 7.07 -6.63 -16.72
CA ASP A 123 6.97 -7.23 -18.07
C ASP A 123 6.89 -6.19 -19.19
N GLU A 124 7.15 -4.92 -18.91
CA GLU A 124 7.11 -3.85 -19.91
C GLU A 124 8.39 -3.02 -19.89
N LYS A 125 8.65 -2.31 -20.98
CA LYS A 125 9.77 -1.37 -21.09
C LYS A 125 9.35 0.07 -20.83
N LYS A 126 8.06 0.35 -20.91
CA LYS A 126 7.52 1.70 -20.76
C LYS A 126 7.75 2.21 -19.33
N LEU A 127 8.44 3.35 -19.22
CA LEU A 127 8.64 4.02 -17.94
C LEU A 127 7.42 4.88 -17.61
N ARG A 128 7.03 4.85 -16.35
CA ARG A 128 5.89 5.59 -15.83
C ARG A 128 6.36 6.52 -14.73
N ARG A 129 5.67 7.66 -14.60
CA ARG A 129 6.00 8.65 -13.58
C ARG A 129 5.25 8.37 -12.29
N SER A 130 5.90 8.70 -11.18
CA SER A 130 5.28 8.67 -9.86
C SER A 130 4.09 9.63 -9.78
N GLU A 131 3.06 9.21 -9.04
CA GLU A 131 1.90 10.06 -8.73
C GLU A 131 2.25 11.02 -7.58
N GLU A 132 1.40 12.04 -7.40
CA GLU A 132 1.46 12.92 -6.23
C GLU A 132 0.96 12.19 -4.99
N ALA A 133 1.55 12.50 -3.83
CA ALA A 133 1.15 11.88 -2.57
C ALA A 133 -0.29 12.24 -2.19
N GLU A 134 -1.01 11.30 -1.61
CA GLU A 134 -2.33 11.50 -1.01
C GLU A 134 -2.28 11.07 0.45
N TYR A 135 -2.76 11.94 1.34
CA TYR A 135 -2.78 11.69 2.78
C TYR A 135 -4.20 11.54 3.28
N TRP A 136 -4.38 10.61 4.21
CA TRP A 136 -5.68 10.34 4.82
C TRP A 136 -5.69 10.89 6.24
N ILE A 137 -6.18 12.11 6.39
CA ILE A 137 -6.18 12.85 7.65
C ILE A 137 -7.48 12.57 8.40
N GLU A 138 -7.34 12.30 9.69
CA GLU A 138 -8.50 12.08 10.56
C GLU A 138 -9.10 13.37 11.10
#